data_01fe58e90e59ce506bcdfe1459f022cb
#
_entry.id   01fe58e90e59ce506bcdfe1459f022cb
#
_cell.length_a   1.000
_cell.length_b   1.000
_cell.length_c   1.000
_cell.angle_alpha   90.00
_cell.angle_beta   90.00
_cell.angle_gamma   90.00
#
_symmetry.space_group_name_H-M   'P 1'
#
loop_
_entity.id
_entity.type
_entity.pdbx_description
1 polymer ?
#
loop_
_entity_poly.entity_id
_entity_poly.type
_entity_poly.pdbx_seq_one_letter_code
_entity_poly.pdbx_strand_id
1 'polypeptide(L)'
;FDKPSNQTPLFMLTGIDLAKQKAAHAAVDETVETGMRIGVGSGSTVVFAIERLKQRVEKGDLKDILCVPTSFQSSILLKEANLPRSDPNDNPVLDVAIDGADEVDMKLNCIKGGGACQLQEKIVAAFAKKFVVI
;
A
#
# COMPACT_ATOMS: atom_id res chain seq x y z
N PHE A 1 5.08 13.04 27.63
CA PHE A 1 3.75 13.17 27.01
C PHE A 1 3.57 12.01 26.03
N ASP A 2 2.94 10.94 26.50
CA ASP A 2 2.52 9.81 25.68
C ASP A 2 1.44 10.27 24.69
N LYS A 3 1.75 10.22 23.40
CA LYS A 3 0.71 10.30 22.36
C LYS A 3 -0.12 9.02 22.46
N PRO A 4 -1.45 9.10 22.57
CA PRO A 4 -2.30 7.92 22.53
C PRO A 4 -2.07 7.21 21.18
N SER A 5 -1.78 5.91 21.23
CA SER A 5 -1.71 5.04 20.06
C SER A 5 -3.09 5.06 19.38
N ASN A 6 -3.19 5.71 18.24
CA ASN A 6 -4.42 5.82 17.44
C ASN A 6 -4.69 4.49 16.70
N GLN A 7 -4.77 3.41 17.46
CA GLN A 7 -5.28 2.13 16.95
C GLN A 7 -6.79 2.15 17.20
N THR A 8 -7.57 2.44 16.18
CA THR A 8 -9.01 2.20 16.24
C THR A 8 -9.20 0.72 16.54
N PRO A 9 -9.83 0.36 17.68
CA PRO A 9 -10.01 -1.04 18.03
C PRO A 9 -10.77 -1.76 16.92
N LEU A 10 -10.34 -2.96 16.57
CA LEU A 10 -10.89 -3.77 15.47
C LEU A 10 -12.41 -3.94 15.53
N PHE A 11 -12.99 -3.94 16.73
CA PHE A 11 -14.45 -4.06 16.94
C PHE A 11 -15.25 -2.80 16.56
N MET A 12 -14.57 -1.65 16.28
CA MET A 12 -15.23 -0.41 15.83
C MET A 12 -15.27 -0.28 14.31
N LEU A 13 -14.57 -1.16 13.57
CA LEU A 13 -14.63 -1.18 12.10
C LEU A 13 -15.90 -1.92 11.67
N THR A 14 -16.74 -1.26 10.88
CA THR A 14 -17.98 -1.83 10.36
C THR A 14 -18.09 -1.62 8.85
N GLY A 15 -18.88 -2.48 8.19
CA GLY A 15 -19.23 -2.31 6.79
C GLY A 15 -18.03 -2.18 5.84
N ILE A 16 -17.96 -1.06 5.14
CA ILE A 16 -16.97 -0.80 4.08
C ILE A 16 -15.53 -0.79 4.62
N ASP A 17 -15.28 -0.23 5.80
CA ASP A 17 -13.91 -0.16 6.34
C ASP A 17 -13.37 -1.54 6.69
N LEU A 18 -14.21 -2.43 7.20
CA LEU A 18 -13.84 -3.82 7.43
C LEU A 18 -13.53 -4.55 6.11
N ALA A 19 -14.30 -4.28 5.05
CA ALA A 19 -14.04 -4.84 3.73
C ALA A 19 -12.71 -4.35 3.15
N LYS A 20 -12.44 -3.04 3.24
CA LYS A 20 -11.15 -2.44 2.84
C LYS A 20 -9.98 -3.05 3.60
N GLN A 21 -10.11 -3.19 4.91
CA GLN A 21 -9.08 -3.80 5.74
C GLN A 21 -8.79 -5.25 5.32
N LYS A 22 -9.83 -6.06 5.12
CA LYS A 22 -9.67 -7.46 4.69
C LYS A 22 -8.99 -7.56 3.33
N ALA A 23 -9.40 -6.75 2.36
CA ALA A 23 -8.80 -6.72 1.03
C ALA A 23 -7.32 -6.31 1.09
N ALA A 24 -7.01 -5.24 1.81
CA ALA A 24 -5.64 -4.74 1.98
C ALA A 24 -4.74 -5.74 2.70
N HIS A 25 -5.23 -6.38 3.77
CA HIS A 25 -4.48 -7.39 4.50
C HIS A 25 -4.20 -8.62 3.62
N ALA A 26 -5.20 -9.13 2.89
CA ALA A 26 -5.02 -10.23 1.96
C ALA A 26 -3.99 -9.90 0.88
N ALA A 27 -4.07 -8.71 0.28
CA ALA A 27 -3.11 -8.25 -0.72
C ALA A 27 -1.67 -8.29 -0.19
N VAL A 28 -1.43 -7.76 1.01
CA VAL A 28 -0.10 -7.77 1.62
C VAL A 28 0.35 -9.19 1.99
N ASP A 29 -0.54 -9.98 2.60
CA ASP A 29 -0.18 -11.32 3.10
C ASP A 29 0.11 -12.31 1.98
N GLU A 30 -0.59 -12.18 0.84
CA GLU A 30 -0.45 -13.09 -0.30
C GLU A 30 0.64 -12.67 -1.29
N THR A 31 1.09 -11.41 -1.27
CA THR A 31 1.94 -10.90 -2.35
C THR A 31 3.24 -10.27 -1.91
N VAL A 32 3.43 -9.99 -0.61
CA VAL A 32 4.64 -9.33 -0.12
C VAL A 32 5.52 -10.29 0.66
N GLU A 33 6.78 -10.34 0.27
CA GLU A 33 7.84 -11.15 0.89
C GLU A 33 9.03 -10.28 1.31
N THR A 34 9.89 -10.85 2.15
CA THR A 34 11.15 -10.22 2.59
C THR A 34 12.03 -9.84 1.40
N GLY A 35 12.66 -8.68 1.46
CA GLY A 35 13.57 -8.16 0.43
C GLY A 35 12.89 -7.47 -0.76
N MET A 36 11.55 -7.44 -0.80
CA MET A 36 10.81 -6.87 -1.94
C MET A 36 10.82 -5.34 -1.96
N ARG A 37 10.76 -4.81 -3.19
CA ARG A 37 10.46 -3.42 -3.50
C ARG A 37 8.98 -3.29 -3.84
N ILE A 38 8.26 -2.47 -3.07
CA ILE A 38 6.81 -2.42 -3.03
C ILE A 38 6.35 -1.04 -3.46
N GLY A 39 5.61 -0.95 -4.55
CA GLY A 39 4.85 0.25 -4.91
C GLY A 39 3.64 0.39 -3.99
N VAL A 40 3.49 1.53 -3.35
CA VAL A 40 2.42 1.79 -2.38
C VAL A 40 1.54 2.91 -2.89
N GLY A 41 0.31 2.56 -3.22
CA GLY A 41 -0.71 3.42 -3.78
C GLY A 41 -1.21 4.51 -2.85
N SER A 42 -2.36 5.05 -3.20
CA SER A 42 -3.01 6.16 -2.49
C SER A 42 -4.47 5.82 -2.17
N GLY A 43 -5.06 6.57 -1.24
CA GLY A 43 -6.47 6.43 -0.89
C GLY A 43 -6.73 5.65 0.39
N SER A 44 -8.01 5.54 0.74
CA SER A 44 -8.46 5.06 2.05
C SER A 44 -8.23 3.57 2.29
N THR A 45 -8.19 2.73 1.25
CA THR A 45 -7.92 1.29 1.39
C THR A 45 -6.43 1.04 1.62
N VAL A 46 -5.56 1.81 0.97
CA VAL A 46 -4.10 1.68 1.09
C VAL A 46 -3.60 1.94 2.51
N VAL A 47 -4.29 2.74 3.30
CA VAL A 47 -3.99 2.94 4.73
C VAL A 47 -3.87 1.60 5.46
N PHE A 48 -4.82 0.69 5.25
CA PHE A 48 -4.82 -0.65 5.86
C PHE A 48 -3.69 -1.55 5.32
N ALA A 49 -3.28 -1.36 4.07
CA ALA A 49 -2.12 -2.07 3.53
C ALA A 49 -0.82 -1.62 4.21
N ILE A 50 -0.65 -0.31 4.43
CA ILE A 50 0.50 0.24 5.16
C ILE A 50 0.52 -0.24 6.61
N GLU A 51 -0.63 -0.25 7.28
CA GLU A 51 -0.76 -0.80 8.64
C GLU A 51 -0.36 -2.28 8.69
N ARG A 52 -0.78 -3.07 7.70
CA ARG A 52 -0.42 -4.49 7.63
C ARG A 52 1.07 -4.71 7.38
N LEU A 53 1.67 -3.95 6.48
CA LEU A 53 3.13 -3.97 6.26
C LEU A 53 3.88 -3.67 7.55
N LYS A 54 3.47 -2.60 8.27
CA LYS A 54 4.05 -2.24 9.57
C LYS A 54 3.95 -3.39 10.57
N GLN A 55 2.77 -3.99 10.74
CA GLN A 55 2.55 -5.11 11.65
C GLN A 55 3.49 -6.28 11.36
N ARG A 56 3.65 -6.64 10.08
CA ARG A 56 4.52 -7.76 9.67
C ARG A 56 6.01 -7.45 9.86
N VAL A 57 6.42 -6.19 9.63
CA VAL A 57 7.80 -5.76 9.92
C VAL A 57 8.08 -5.76 11.42
N GLU A 58 7.18 -5.22 12.24
CA GLU A 58 7.34 -5.20 13.71
C GLU A 58 7.36 -6.61 14.33
N LYS A 59 6.63 -7.57 13.76
CA LYS A 59 6.67 -8.98 14.14
C LYS A 59 7.93 -9.72 13.68
N GLY A 60 8.69 -9.14 12.75
CA GLY A 60 9.85 -9.78 12.13
C GLY A 60 9.52 -10.74 10.99
N ASP A 61 8.26 -10.78 10.54
CA ASP A 61 7.80 -11.60 9.40
C ASP A 61 8.30 -11.04 8.06
N LEU A 62 8.53 -9.72 7.98
CA LEU A 62 9.08 -9.02 6.82
C LEU A 62 10.36 -8.28 7.20
N LYS A 63 11.41 -8.44 6.39
CA LYS A 63 12.70 -7.77 6.55
C LYS A 63 13.15 -7.19 5.21
N ASP A 64 13.96 -6.13 5.27
CA ASP A 64 14.64 -5.53 4.10
C ASP A 64 13.68 -5.14 2.97
N ILE A 65 12.44 -4.79 3.28
CA ILE A 65 11.48 -4.26 2.31
C ILE A 65 11.76 -2.79 2.04
N LEU A 66 11.41 -2.32 0.85
CA LEU A 66 11.53 -0.92 0.45
C LEU A 66 10.25 -0.46 -0.23
N CYS A 67 9.64 0.61 0.27
CA CYS A 67 8.37 1.13 -0.21
C CYS A 67 8.56 2.35 -1.12
N VAL A 68 7.89 2.35 -2.27
CA VAL A 68 7.88 3.45 -3.24
C VAL A 68 6.47 4.03 -3.30
N PRO A 69 6.25 5.25 -2.75
CA PRO A 69 4.92 5.85 -2.70
C PRO A 69 4.48 6.41 -4.05
N THR A 70 3.17 6.37 -4.32
CA THR A 70 2.54 6.99 -5.50
C THR A 70 2.09 8.42 -5.25
N SER A 71 2.13 8.91 -4.00
CA SER A 71 1.64 10.24 -3.64
C SER A 71 2.30 10.78 -2.39
N PHE A 72 2.09 12.07 -2.16
CA PHE A 72 2.49 12.72 -0.91
C PHE A 72 1.79 12.08 0.30
N GLN A 73 0.51 11.73 0.17
CA GLN A 73 -0.26 11.03 1.21
C GLN A 73 0.41 9.72 1.62
N SER A 74 0.66 8.83 0.66
CA SER A 74 1.30 7.54 0.95
C SER A 74 2.72 7.71 1.50
N SER A 75 3.46 8.73 1.04
CA SER A 75 4.79 9.03 1.57
C SER A 75 4.75 9.43 3.05
N ILE A 76 3.76 10.25 3.47
CA ILE A 76 3.59 10.61 4.88
C ILE A 76 3.22 9.38 5.71
N LEU A 77 2.23 8.60 5.27
CA LEU A 77 1.78 7.41 5.99
C LEU A 77 2.90 6.38 6.18
N LEU A 78 3.72 6.15 5.16
CA LEU A 78 4.90 5.29 5.25
C LEU A 78 5.93 5.82 6.25
N LYS A 79 6.12 7.14 6.30
CA LYS A 79 6.99 7.79 7.28
C LYS A 79 6.47 7.59 8.71
N GLU A 80 5.19 7.81 8.94
CA GLU A 80 4.57 7.63 10.25
C GLU A 80 4.57 6.16 10.70
N ALA A 81 4.52 5.24 9.75
CA ALA A 81 4.66 3.81 9.99
C ALA A 81 6.12 3.35 10.23
N ASN A 82 7.11 4.24 10.11
CA ASN A 82 8.54 3.92 10.15
C ASN A 82 8.97 2.87 9.12
N LEU A 83 8.32 2.82 7.96
CA LEU A 83 8.70 1.93 6.87
C LEU A 83 9.75 2.59 5.95
N PRO A 84 10.76 1.84 5.48
CA PRO A 84 11.77 2.35 4.56
C PRO A 84 11.13 2.82 3.25
N ARG A 85 11.55 4.01 2.79
CA ARG A 85 11.00 4.64 1.58
C ARG A 85 12.09 4.96 0.58
N SER A 86 11.74 4.90 -0.69
CA SER A 86 12.58 5.31 -1.81
C SER A 86 11.77 6.03 -2.89
N ASP A 87 12.50 6.54 -3.87
CA ASP A 87 11.94 7.18 -5.06
C ASP A 87 11.92 6.20 -6.24
N PRO A 88 10.95 6.29 -7.17
CA PRO A 88 10.93 5.47 -8.38
C PRO A 88 12.17 5.61 -9.26
N ASN A 89 12.82 6.77 -9.25
CA ASN A 89 14.04 7.00 -10.03
C ASN A 89 15.22 6.17 -9.52
N ASP A 90 15.29 5.94 -8.20
CA ASP A 90 16.32 5.12 -7.57
C ASP A 90 16.02 3.63 -7.66
N ASN A 91 14.75 3.27 -7.86
CA ASN A 91 14.29 1.88 -7.91
C ASN A 91 13.32 1.66 -9.09
N PRO A 92 13.86 1.56 -10.31
CA PRO A 92 13.05 1.44 -11.54
C PRO A 92 12.39 0.07 -11.73
N VAL A 93 12.62 -0.88 -10.84
CA VAL A 93 11.97 -2.21 -10.85
C VAL A 93 11.39 -2.50 -9.49
N LEU A 94 10.07 -2.67 -9.44
CA LEU A 94 9.33 -3.05 -8.26
C LEU A 94 8.87 -4.51 -8.37
N ASP A 95 8.81 -5.21 -7.26
CA ASP A 95 8.33 -6.60 -7.26
C ASP A 95 6.81 -6.65 -7.30
N VAL A 96 6.16 -5.77 -6.53
CA VAL A 96 4.70 -5.64 -6.50
C VAL A 96 4.31 -4.17 -6.32
N ALA A 97 3.19 -3.77 -6.91
CA ALA A 97 2.52 -2.52 -6.55
C ALA A 97 1.10 -2.83 -6.06
N ILE A 98 0.73 -2.25 -4.93
CA ILE A 98 -0.60 -2.40 -4.31
C ILE A 98 -1.28 -1.03 -4.32
N ASP A 99 -2.40 -0.91 -5.02
CA ASP A 99 -3.12 0.36 -5.18
C ASP A 99 -4.61 0.13 -5.41
N GLY A 100 -5.41 1.18 -5.21
CA GLY A 100 -6.83 1.17 -5.56
C GLY A 100 -7.06 1.39 -7.06
N ALA A 101 -8.28 1.12 -7.51
CA ALA A 101 -8.77 1.50 -8.83
C ALA A 101 -10.15 2.13 -8.72
N ASP A 102 -10.47 3.05 -9.64
CA ASP A 102 -11.78 3.68 -9.71
C ASP A 102 -12.80 2.73 -10.38
N GLU A 103 -12.35 2.00 -11.41
CA GLU A 103 -13.13 0.96 -12.10
C GLU A 103 -12.22 -0.20 -12.52
N VAL A 104 -12.77 -1.40 -12.55
CA VAL A 104 -12.12 -2.61 -13.05
C VAL A 104 -13.09 -3.40 -13.92
N ASP A 105 -12.70 -3.75 -15.15
CA ASP A 105 -13.50 -4.58 -16.05
C ASP A 105 -13.22 -6.09 -15.85
N MET A 106 -13.98 -6.92 -16.54
CA MET A 106 -13.82 -8.38 -16.48
C MET A 106 -12.50 -8.91 -17.06
N LYS A 107 -11.75 -8.07 -17.77
CA LYS A 107 -10.40 -8.38 -18.27
C LYS A 107 -9.30 -7.82 -17.39
N LEU A 108 -9.66 -7.30 -16.22
CA LEU A 108 -8.76 -6.64 -15.26
C LEU A 108 -8.11 -5.36 -15.79
N ASN A 109 -8.71 -4.71 -16.79
CA ASN A 109 -8.31 -3.35 -17.14
C ASN A 109 -8.84 -2.38 -16.08
N CYS A 110 -7.99 -1.45 -15.67
CA CYS A 110 -8.29 -0.53 -14.59
C CYS A 110 -8.37 0.92 -15.07
N ILE A 111 -9.36 1.67 -14.59
CA ILE A 111 -9.36 3.11 -14.56
C ILE A 111 -8.85 3.55 -13.20
N LYS A 112 -7.86 4.45 -13.19
CA LYS A 112 -7.17 4.95 -12.00
C LYS A 112 -6.97 6.45 -12.04
N GLY A 113 -6.58 7.00 -10.89
CA GLY A 113 -6.17 8.39 -10.79
C GLY A 113 -7.27 9.34 -10.32
N GLY A 114 -8.40 8.84 -9.82
CA GLY A 114 -9.48 9.66 -9.24
C GLY A 114 -9.01 10.57 -8.08
N GLY A 115 -7.95 10.19 -7.38
CA GLY A 115 -7.28 10.97 -6.35
C GLY A 115 -6.25 12.00 -6.86
N ALA A 116 -6.19 12.27 -8.17
CA ALA A 116 -5.31 13.24 -8.82
C ALA A 116 -3.79 12.91 -8.82
N CYS A 117 -3.37 11.69 -8.45
CA CYS A 117 -1.98 11.23 -8.52
C CYS A 117 -1.70 10.35 -9.74
N GLN A 118 -2.48 10.49 -10.79
CA GLN A 118 -2.58 9.62 -11.97
C GLN A 118 -1.22 9.26 -12.60
N LEU A 119 -0.37 10.25 -12.83
CA LEU A 119 0.93 10.02 -13.48
C LEU A 119 1.85 9.17 -12.59
N GLN A 120 1.97 9.52 -11.31
CA GLN A 120 2.81 8.79 -10.36
C GLN A 120 2.31 7.36 -10.15
N GLU A 121 1.00 7.17 -10.04
CA GLU A 121 0.38 5.85 -9.94
C GLU A 121 0.68 5.00 -11.19
N LYS A 122 0.58 5.61 -12.40
CA LYS A 122 0.90 4.93 -13.65
C LYS A 122 2.36 4.49 -13.73
N ILE A 123 3.28 5.35 -13.32
CA ILE A 123 4.72 5.06 -13.32
C ILE A 123 5.01 3.89 -12.37
N VAL A 124 4.53 3.96 -11.13
CA VAL A 124 4.75 2.92 -10.12
C VAL A 124 4.14 1.58 -10.55
N ALA A 125 2.92 1.59 -11.08
CA ALA A 125 2.28 0.38 -11.62
C ALA A 125 3.06 -0.22 -12.80
N ALA A 126 3.58 0.62 -13.71
CA ALA A 126 4.34 0.17 -14.87
C ALA A 126 5.72 -0.43 -14.49
N PHE A 127 6.30 -0.01 -13.38
CA PHE A 127 7.58 -0.52 -12.87
C PHE A 127 7.43 -1.82 -12.08
N ALA A 128 6.21 -2.20 -11.71
CA ALA A 128 5.95 -3.38 -10.91
C ALA A 128 5.80 -4.65 -11.78
N LYS A 129 6.44 -5.72 -11.37
CA LYS A 129 6.27 -7.06 -11.98
C LYS A 129 4.85 -7.59 -11.78
N LYS A 130 4.21 -7.22 -10.66
CA LYS A 130 2.84 -7.58 -10.30
C LYS A 130 2.09 -6.35 -9.82
N PHE A 131 0.89 -6.13 -10.36
CA PHE A 131 0.00 -5.08 -9.90
C PHE A 131 -1.21 -5.70 -9.18
N VAL A 132 -1.45 -5.28 -7.94
CA VAL A 132 -2.52 -5.80 -7.09
C VAL A 132 -3.50 -4.66 -6.80
N VAL A 133 -4.76 -4.88 -7.17
CA VAL A 133 -5.85 -3.92 -6.95
C VAL A 133 -6.61 -4.28 -5.68
N ILE A 134 -6.84 -3.25 -4.85
CA ILE A 134 -7.55 -3.37 -3.55
C ILE A 134 -8.65 -2.34 -3.40
#